data_ad7362f9fe714b39541d319014c8d75c
#
_entry.id   ad7362f9fe714b39541d319014c8d75c
#
_cell.length_a   1.000
_cell.length_b   1.000
_cell.length_c   1.000
_cell.angle_alpha   90.00
_cell.angle_beta   90.00
_cell.angle_gamma   90.00
#
_symmetry.space_group_name_H-M   'P 1'
#
loop_
_entity.id
_entity.type
_entity.pdbx_description
1 polymer ?
#
loop_
_entity_poly.entity_id
_entity_poly.type
_entity_poly.pdbx_seq_one_letter_code
_entity_poly.pdbx_strand_id
1 'polypeptide(L)'
;IQRGLLALEQQSAERFIGEPMLNVDDLIQTGAGGRGIVNILVADKLLNAPMLYSTLLLWLLAELYERLPEVGDRDKPKLVFFFDEAHLLFTDAPKSLLDKIEQVVRLIRSKGVGVYFVTQNPADVPDKVLSQLGNRVQHALRAFSARDQKAVRAAAETMRDNPSLDEAAAITELGVGEALVSCLDEKGRPGVVQRAFVVPPQGQIGPITDAQRRQLIQNSLVAGAYEKAVDRESAYEILKA
;
A
#
# COMPACT_ATOMS: atom_id res chain seq x y z
N ILE A 1 -24.64 -0.32 14.52
CA ILE A 1 -24.27 0.87 13.72
C ILE A 1 -23.84 2.02 14.63
N GLN A 2 -24.69 2.54 15.54
CA GLN A 2 -24.38 3.69 16.42
C GLN A 2 -23.07 3.49 17.22
N ARG A 3 -22.85 2.31 17.83
CA ARG A 3 -21.58 2.04 18.57
C ARG A 3 -20.34 2.11 17.69
N GLY A 4 -20.44 1.70 16.42
CA GLY A 4 -19.33 1.78 15.49
C GLY A 4 -19.03 3.23 15.08
N LEU A 5 -20.04 4.05 14.87
CA LEU A 5 -19.89 5.48 14.58
C LEU A 5 -19.27 6.23 15.77
N LEU A 6 -19.77 6.00 16.99
CA LEU A 6 -19.18 6.58 18.20
C LEU A 6 -17.70 6.20 18.40
N ALA A 7 -17.33 4.97 18.07
CA ALA A 7 -15.93 4.55 18.15
C ALA A 7 -15.04 5.26 17.11
N LEU A 8 -15.55 5.55 15.93
CA LEU A 8 -14.85 6.37 14.92
C LEU A 8 -14.76 7.85 15.36
N GLU A 9 -15.84 8.42 15.92
CA GLU A 9 -15.83 9.79 16.47
C GLU A 9 -14.76 9.95 17.56
N GLN A 10 -14.60 8.97 18.44
CA GLN A 10 -13.54 8.96 19.46
C GLN A 10 -12.12 8.99 18.87
N GLN A 11 -11.94 8.54 17.63
CA GLN A 11 -10.69 8.61 16.88
C GLN A 11 -10.58 9.89 16.01
N SER A 12 -11.38 10.90 16.27
CA SER A 12 -11.41 12.17 15.51
C SER A 12 -11.82 12.00 14.05
N ALA A 13 -12.75 11.08 13.77
CA ALA A 13 -13.25 10.80 12.42
C ALA A 13 -13.85 12.03 11.73
N GLU A 14 -14.40 12.99 12.49
CA GLU A 14 -14.91 14.27 12.01
C GLU A 14 -13.91 15.08 11.16
N ARG A 15 -12.61 14.82 11.33
CA ARG A 15 -11.55 15.45 10.54
C ARG A 15 -11.27 14.76 9.21
N PHE A 16 -11.79 13.55 9.02
CA PHE A 16 -11.54 12.70 7.87
C PHE A 16 -12.81 12.38 7.09
N ILE A 17 -13.97 12.44 7.76
CA ILE A 17 -15.28 12.20 7.16
C ILE A 17 -15.93 13.57 6.97
N GLY A 18 -15.94 14.04 5.74
CA GLY A 18 -16.49 15.35 5.41
C GLY A 18 -16.36 15.68 3.94
N GLU A 19 -16.67 16.92 3.60
CA GLU A 19 -16.50 17.44 2.24
C GLU A 19 -15.31 18.43 2.19
N PRO A 20 -14.61 18.51 1.05
CA PRO A 20 -14.80 17.72 -0.17
C PRO A 20 -14.29 16.27 -0.02
N MET A 21 -15.04 15.33 -0.58
CA MET A 21 -14.61 13.93 -0.62
C MET A 21 -13.43 13.76 -1.58
N LEU A 22 -12.46 12.93 -1.21
CA LEU A 22 -11.32 12.59 -2.07
C LEU A 22 -11.82 11.96 -3.38
N ASN A 23 -11.45 12.55 -4.51
CA ASN A 23 -11.74 12.00 -5.82
C ASN A 23 -10.62 11.05 -6.25
N VAL A 24 -10.96 9.79 -6.52
CA VAL A 24 -10.00 8.79 -6.97
C VAL A 24 -9.36 9.16 -8.33
N ASP A 25 -10.06 9.89 -9.19
CA ASP A 25 -9.53 10.33 -10.47
C ASP A 25 -8.33 11.29 -10.30
N ASP A 26 -8.27 12.01 -9.19
CA ASP A 26 -7.14 12.89 -8.85
C ASP A 26 -5.85 12.11 -8.57
N LEU A 27 -5.96 10.83 -8.20
CA LEU A 27 -4.81 9.94 -7.99
C LEU A 27 -4.22 9.40 -9.30
N ILE A 28 -4.96 9.48 -10.42
CA ILE A 28 -4.59 8.85 -11.70
C ILE A 28 -4.16 9.90 -12.75
N GLN A 29 -3.97 11.13 -12.32
CA GLN A 29 -3.58 12.21 -13.20
C GLN A 29 -2.18 12.02 -13.77
N THR A 30 -1.96 12.59 -14.95
CA THR A 30 -0.65 12.69 -15.58
C THR A 30 -0.22 14.15 -15.63
N GLY A 31 1.04 14.40 -15.32
CA GLY A 31 1.63 15.73 -15.39
C GLY A 31 2.11 16.10 -16.78
N ALA A 32 2.79 17.23 -16.86
CA ALA A 32 3.42 17.70 -18.08
C ALA A 32 4.37 16.64 -18.67
N GLY A 33 4.25 16.39 -19.98
CA GLY A 33 5.02 15.37 -20.69
C GLY A 33 4.50 13.93 -20.54
N GLY A 34 3.25 13.75 -20.05
CA GLY A 34 2.60 12.44 -19.99
C GLY A 34 3.16 11.48 -18.92
N ARG A 35 3.92 12.00 -17.97
CA ARG A 35 4.42 11.21 -16.82
C ARG A 35 3.36 11.09 -15.74
N GLY A 36 3.27 9.92 -15.09
CA GLY A 36 2.40 9.72 -13.95
C GLY A 36 2.78 10.64 -12.77
N ILE A 37 1.79 11.00 -11.97
CA ILE A 37 1.98 11.80 -10.75
C ILE A 37 2.27 10.86 -9.58
N VAL A 38 3.21 11.24 -8.73
CA VAL A 38 3.47 10.58 -7.46
C VAL A 38 2.61 11.25 -6.38
N ASN A 39 1.66 10.49 -5.85
CA ASN A 39 0.81 10.92 -4.75
C ASN A 39 1.37 10.35 -3.43
N ILE A 40 1.51 11.17 -2.41
CA ILE A 40 1.99 10.75 -1.09
C ILE A 40 0.88 11.04 -0.07
N LEU A 41 0.24 9.98 0.42
CA LEU A 41 -0.69 10.06 1.55
C LEU A 41 0.12 9.98 2.85
N VAL A 42 0.21 11.08 3.55
CA VAL A 42 0.91 11.13 4.84
C VAL A 42 -0.02 10.63 5.94
N ALA A 43 0.25 9.43 6.45
CA ALA A 43 -0.62 8.69 7.36
C ALA A 43 -0.18 8.74 8.84
N ASP A 44 0.77 9.62 9.21
CA ASP A 44 1.32 9.74 10.56
C ASP A 44 0.25 9.88 11.66
N LYS A 45 -0.81 10.64 11.40
CA LYS A 45 -1.94 10.79 12.31
C LYS A 45 -2.90 9.60 12.30
N LEU A 46 -3.03 8.95 11.15
CA LEU A 46 -3.90 7.80 10.96
C LEU A 46 -3.34 6.53 11.63
N LEU A 47 -2.03 6.42 11.75
CA LEU A 47 -1.38 5.29 12.43
C LEU A 47 -1.79 5.17 13.91
N ASN A 48 -2.16 6.30 14.53
CA ASN A 48 -2.67 6.33 15.90
C ASN A 48 -4.19 6.10 16.00
N ALA A 49 -4.87 5.91 14.87
CA ALA A 49 -6.31 5.68 14.76
C ALA A 49 -6.59 4.47 13.83
N PRO A 50 -6.27 3.24 14.25
CA PRO A 50 -6.27 2.07 13.37
C PRO A 50 -7.62 1.77 12.75
N MET A 51 -8.71 2.03 13.46
CA MET A 51 -10.07 1.84 12.95
C MET A 51 -10.40 2.82 11.83
N LEU A 52 -9.97 4.09 11.97
CA LEU A 52 -10.15 5.12 10.97
C LEU A 52 -9.27 4.84 9.74
N TYR A 53 -8.02 4.42 9.96
CA TYR A 53 -7.11 4.01 8.90
C TYR A 53 -7.68 2.84 8.09
N SER A 54 -8.15 1.79 8.76
CA SER A 54 -8.79 0.65 8.13
C SER A 54 -10.04 1.05 7.31
N THR A 55 -10.84 1.98 7.83
CA THR A 55 -12.05 2.47 7.15
C THR A 55 -11.69 3.26 5.90
N LEU A 56 -10.70 4.15 5.97
CA LEU A 56 -10.22 4.91 4.82
C LEU A 56 -9.70 3.99 3.71
N LEU A 57 -8.90 3.00 4.07
CA LEU A 57 -8.34 2.07 3.10
C LEU A 57 -9.40 1.17 2.47
N LEU A 58 -10.34 0.67 3.29
CA LEU A 58 -11.46 -0.11 2.78
C LEU A 58 -12.28 0.69 1.77
N TRP A 59 -12.58 1.95 2.09
CA TRP A 59 -13.28 2.86 1.19
C TRP A 59 -12.46 3.10 -0.09
N LEU A 60 -11.19 3.46 0.03
CA LEU A 60 -10.32 3.76 -1.11
C LEU A 60 -10.20 2.56 -2.06
N LEU A 61 -9.95 1.36 -1.52
CA LEU A 61 -9.86 0.14 -2.30
C LEU A 61 -11.20 -0.25 -2.96
N ALA A 62 -12.32 -0.02 -2.26
CA ALA A 62 -13.64 -0.25 -2.82
C ALA A 62 -13.95 0.71 -3.97
N GLU A 63 -13.70 1.99 -3.78
CA GLU A 63 -13.93 3.04 -4.76
C GLU A 63 -13.09 2.81 -6.03
N LEU A 64 -11.82 2.49 -5.86
CA LEU A 64 -10.95 2.12 -6.98
C LEU A 64 -11.46 0.90 -7.74
N TYR A 65 -11.88 -0.13 -7.00
CA TYR A 65 -12.38 -1.35 -7.61
C TYR A 65 -13.67 -1.11 -8.40
N GLU A 66 -14.57 -0.25 -7.91
CA GLU A 66 -15.84 0.06 -8.55
C GLU A 66 -15.70 1.01 -9.73
N ARG A 67 -14.88 2.07 -9.60
CA ARG A 67 -14.74 3.11 -10.63
C ARG A 67 -13.86 2.71 -11.81
N LEU A 68 -12.79 1.93 -11.57
CA LEU A 68 -11.88 1.60 -12.64
C LEU A 68 -12.49 0.55 -13.58
N PRO A 69 -12.48 0.82 -14.91
CA PRO A 69 -12.94 -0.15 -15.89
C PRO A 69 -11.95 -1.32 -16.01
N GLU A 70 -12.45 -2.48 -16.44
CA GLU A 70 -11.60 -3.57 -16.87
C GLU A 70 -10.78 -3.16 -18.09
N VAL A 71 -9.46 -3.28 -18.03
CA VAL A 71 -8.55 -2.86 -19.11
C VAL A 71 -7.70 -4.01 -19.65
N GLY A 72 -7.84 -5.21 -19.06
CA GLY A 72 -7.02 -6.37 -19.41
C GLY A 72 -5.55 -6.21 -19.04
N ASP A 73 -4.71 -7.05 -19.62
CA ASP A 73 -3.26 -6.97 -19.43
C ASP A 73 -2.69 -5.82 -20.25
N ARG A 74 -2.08 -4.86 -19.57
CA ARG A 74 -1.40 -3.70 -20.14
C ARG A 74 0.10 -3.80 -19.90
N ASP A 75 0.88 -3.24 -20.82
CA ASP A 75 2.34 -3.14 -20.66
C ASP A 75 2.76 -2.33 -19.44
N LYS A 76 1.94 -1.35 -19.05
CA LYS A 76 2.17 -0.50 -17.88
C LYS A 76 0.88 -0.31 -17.09
N PRO A 77 0.96 -0.33 -15.75
CA PRO A 77 -0.19 -0.04 -14.92
C PRO A 77 -0.62 1.42 -15.05
N LYS A 78 -1.92 1.67 -14.86
CA LYS A 78 -2.48 3.04 -14.76
C LYS A 78 -2.18 3.69 -13.43
N LEU A 79 -2.12 2.90 -12.38
CA LEU A 79 -1.89 3.32 -11.00
C LEU A 79 -1.10 2.25 -10.27
N VAL A 80 -0.20 2.66 -9.39
CA VAL A 80 0.55 1.75 -8.53
C VAL A 80 0.43 2.23 -7.10
N PHE A 81 0.04 1.32 -6.21
CA PHE A 81 0.02 1.55 -4.77
C PHE A 81 1.22 0.94 -4.09
N PHE A 82 1.85 1.72 -3.22
CA PHE A 82 2.83 1.23 -2.26
C PHE A 82 2.23 1.39 -0.87
N PHE A 83 2.00 0.28 -0.19
CA PHE A 83 1.62 0.25 1.22
C PHE A 83 2.86 0.05 2.05
N ASP A 84 3.39 1.14 2.57
CA ASP A 84 4.48 1.10 3.53
C ASP A 84 3.96 0.68 4.90
N GLU A 85 4.79 0.01 5.69
CA GLU A 85 4.42 -0.62 6.95
C GLU A 85 3.13 -1.48 6.81
N ALA A 86 3.12 -2.34 5.79
CA ALA A 86 1.93 -3.09 5.40
C ALA A 86 1.34 -3.97 6.52
N HIS A 87 2.12 -4.29 7.56
CA HIS A 87 1.63 -4.99 8.74
C HIS A 87 0.43 -4.28 9.39
N LEU A 88 0.37 -2.94 9.32
CA LEU A 88 -0.72 -2.15 9.88
C LEU A 88 -2.07 -2.36 9.17
N LEU A 89 -2.04 -2.85 7.93
CA LEU A 89 -3.25 -3.23 7.19
C LEU A 89 -3.89 -4.51 7.72
N PHE A 90 -3.09 -5.37 8.34
CA PHE A 90 -3.48 -6.73 8.69
C PHE A 90 -3.58 -6.93 10.20
N THR A 91 -2.80 -6.19 10.99
CA THR A 91 -2.83 -6.27 12.46
C THR A 91 -4.13 -5.70 12.98
N ASP A 92 -4.88 -6.48 13.74
CA ASP A 92 -6.17 -6.11 14.34
C ASP A 92 -7.22 -5.61 13.33
N ALA A 93 -7.01 -5.88 12.05
CA ALA A 93 -7.91 -5.45 10.99
C ALA A 93 -9.25 -6.21 11.06
N PRO A 94 -10.39 -5.52 10.86
CA PRO A 94 -11.68 -6.19 10.74
C PRO A 94 -11.66 -7.23 9.60
N LYS A 95 -12.35 -8.35 9.80
CA LYS A 95 -12.44 -9.40 8.77
C LYS A 95 -12.93 -8.86 7.42
N SER A 96 -13.87 -7.93 7.41
CA SER A 96 -14.38 -7.27 6.20
C SER A 96 -13.29 -6.54 5.40
N LEU A 97 -12.31 -5.93 6.09
CA LEU A 97 -11.16 -5.29 5.44
C LEU A 97 -10.23 -6.34 4.85
N LEU A 98 -9.91 -7.39 5.60
CA LEU A 98 -9.05 -8.47 5.11
C LEU A 98 -9.64 -9.15 3.88
N ASP A 99 -10.92 -9.49 3.91
CA ASP A 99 -11.65 -10.09 2.79
C ASP A 99 -11.64 -9.14 1.55
N LYS A 100 -11.78 -7.83 1.78
CA LYS A 100 -11.74 -6.84 0.69
C LYS A 100 -10.34 -6.68 0.11
N ILE A 101 -9.30 -6.61 0.94
CA ILE A 101 -7.91 -6.56 0.47
C ILE A 101 -7.60 -7.81 -0.36
N GLU A 102 -7.94 -9.01 0.11
CA GLU A 102 -7.77 -10.25 -0.64
C GLU A 102 -8.48 -10.19 -2.00
N GLN A 103 -9.75 -9.77 -2.02
CA GLN A 103 -10.52 -9.61 -3.24
C GLN A 103 -9.86 -8.61 -4.21
N VAL A 104 -9.46 -7.44 -3.70
CA VAL A 104 -8.86 -6.39 -4.52
C VAL A 104 -7.53 -6.84 -5.09
N VAL A 105 -6.63 -7.37 -4.26
CA VAL A 105 -5.30 -7.82 -4.72
C VAL A 105 -5.41 -8.87 -5.82
N ARG A 106 -6.40 -9.77 -5.73
CA ARG A 106 -6.64 -10.79 -6.74
C ARG A 106 -7.16 -10.24 -8.07
N LEU A 107 -7.98 -9.21 -8.04
CA LEU A 107 -8.75 -8.76 -9.21
C LEU A 107 -8.28 -7.42 -9.79
N ILE A 108 -7.55 -6.62 -9.02
CA ILE A 108 -7.25 -5.23 -9.41
C ILE A 108 -6.27 -5.14 -10.59
N ARG A 109 -5.52 -6.20 -10.85
CA ARG A 109 -4.63 -6.28 -12.01
C ARG A 109 -5.40 -6.09 -13.31
N SER A 110 -6.58 -6.70 -13.47
CA SER A 110 -7.41 -6.56 -14.66
C SER A 110 -7.89 -5.13 -14.89
N LYS A 111 -7.84 -4.29 -13.85
CA LYS A 111 -8.15 -2.86 -13.90
C LYS A 111 -6.90 -1.98 -14.14
N GLY A 112 -5.76 -2.61 -14.36
CA GLY A 112 -4.48 -1.93 -14.62
C GLY A 112 -3.86 -1.28 -13.39
N VAL A 113 -4.09 -1.84 -12.20
CA VAL A 113 -3.50 -1.35 -10.94
C VAL A 113 -2.50 -2.35 -10.40
N GLY A 114 -1.31 -1.85 -10.06
CA GLY A 114 -0.27 -2.58 -9.34
C GLY A 114 -0.34 -2.31 -7.84
N VAL A 115 -0.05 -3.31 -7.03
CA VAL A 115 0.00 -3.17 -5.56
C VAL A 115 1.32 -3.72 -5.03
N TYR A 116 1.98 -2.94 -4.19
CA TYR A 116 3.20 -3.31 -3.49
C TYR A 116 2.97 -3.22 -1.98
N PHE A 117 3.34 -4.26 -1.27
CA PHE A 117 3.38 -4.27 0.19
C PHE A 117 4.83 -4.21 0.64
N VAL A 118 5.14 -3.24 1.48
CA VAL A 118 6.45 -3.07 2.11
C VAL A 118 6.28 -3.35 3.59
N THR A 119 7.00 -4.32 4.12
CA THR A 119 6.91 -4.73 5.52
C THR A 119 8.27 -5.19 6.03
N GLN A 120 8.47 -5.10 7.33
CA GLN A 120 9.69 -5.56 7.99
C GLN A 120 9.70 -7.08 8.18
N ASN A 121 8.53 -7.72 8.19
CA ASN A 121 8.41 -9.15 8.37
C ASN A 121 7.39 -9.73 7.37
N PRO A 122 7.80 -10.66 6.48
CA PRO A 122 6.88 -11.29 5.53
C PRO A 122 5.71 -12.03 6.18
N ALA A 123 5.88 -12.54 7.41
CA ALA A 123 4.82 -13.23 8.14
C ALA A 123 3.68 -12.31 8.63
N ASP A 124 3.83 -10.99 8.51
CA ASP A 124 2.78 -10.03 8.84
C ASP A 124 1.69 -9.94 7.75
N VAL A 125 2.01 -10.39 6.53
CA VAL A 125 1.05 -10.44 5.43
C VAL A 125 0.34 -11.80 5.43
N PRO A 126 -0.99 -11.85 5.46
CA PRO A 126 -1.73 -13.12 5.47
C PRO A 126 -1.40 -14.01 4.26
N ASP A 127 -1.32 -15.33 4.48
CA ASP A 127 -0.97 -16.31 3.43
C ASP A 127 -1.84 -16.20 2.18
N LYS A 128 -3.12 -15.89 2.34
CA LYS A 128 -4.06 -15.68 1.23
C LYS A 128 -3.68 -14.49 0.35
N VAL A 129 -3.15 -13.42 0.93
CA VAL A 129 -2.64 -12.25 0.20
C VAL A 129 -1.28 -12.58 -0.39
N LEU A 130 -0.37 -13.17 0.39
CA LEU A 130 0.96 -13.58 -0.06
C LEU A 130 0.91 -14.48 -1.29
N SER A 131 -0.05 -15.39 -1.35
CA SER A 131 -0.22 -16.30 -2.50
C SER A 131 -0.59 -15.60 -3.82
N GLN A 132 -1.08 -14.36 -3.75
CA GLN A 132 -1.40 -13.53 -4.93
C GLN A 132 -0.22 -12.66 -5.38
N LEU A 133 0.82 -12.55 -4.55
CA LEU A 133 1.99 -11.72 -4.83
C LEU A 133 3.07 -12.55 -5.51
N GLY A 134 3.23 -12.37 -6.81
CA GLY A 134 4.17 -13.15 -7.61
C GLY A 134 5.59 -12.58 -7.65
N ASN A 135 5.76 -11.28 -7.41
CA ASN A 135 7.07 -10.62 -7.38
C ASN A 135 7.50 -10.39 -5.94
N ARG A 136 8.74 -10.73 -5.62
CA ARG A 136 9.27 -10.66 -4.25
C ARG A 136 10.68 -10.09 -4.23
N VAL A 137 10.91 -9.18 -3.30
CA VAL A 137 12.23 -8.63 -2.99
C VAL A 137 12.42 -8.76 -1.49
N GLN A 138 13.36 -9.58 -1.07
CA GLN A 138 13.64 -9.86 0.33
C GLN A 138 15.02 -9.34 0.70
N HIS A 139 15.07 -8.33 1.55
CA HIS A 139 16.30 -7.86 2.19
C HIS A 139 16.67 -8.73 3.40
N ALA A 140 17.82 -8.45 4.00
CA ALA A 140 18.31 -9.20 5.15
C ALA A 140 17.29 -9.23 6.30
N LEU A 141 17.07 -10.41 6.86
CA LEU A 141 16.40 -10.60 8.15
C LEU A 141 17.41 -11.16 9.14
N ARG A 142 17.59 -10.48 10.26
CA ARG A 142 18.44 -10.98 11.35
C ARG A 142 17.62 -11.86 12.29
N ALA A 143 17.97 -13.12 12.39
CA ALA A 143 17.20 -14.12 13.11
C ALA A 143 17.83 -14.38 14.49
N PHE A 144 17.53 -13.53 15.47
CA PHE A 144 18.03 -13.66 16.84
C PHE A 144 17.15 -14.55 17.74
N SER A 145 15.88 -14.72 17.37
CA SER A 145 14.91 -15.51 18.13
C SER A 145 14.36 -16.68 17.31
N ALA A 146 13.74 -17.65 17.97
CA ALA A 146 13.04 -18.74 17.29
C ALA A 146 11.90 -18.23 16.38
N ARG A 147 11.25 -17.13 16.75
CA ARG A 147 10.24 -16.46 15.94
C ARG A 147 10.86 -15.90 14.66
N ASP A 148 12.01 -15.25 14.76
CA ASP A 148 12.71 -14.67 13.60
C ASP A 148 13.17 -15.78 12.64
N GLN A 149 13.71 -16.88 13.17
CA GLN A 149 14.09 -18.05 12.37
C GLN A 149 12.90 -18.65 11.62
N LYS A 150 11.71 -18.67 12.23
CA LYS A 150 10.49 -19.11 11.56
C LYS A 150 10.11 -18.15 10.43
N ALA A 151 10.24 -16.83 10.64
CA ALA A 151 9.97 -15.82 9.61
C ALA A 151 10.94 -15.94 8.43
N VAL A 152 12.24 -16.17 8.67
CA VAL A 152 13.23 -16.41 7.62
C VAL A 152 12.87 -17.64 6.78
N ARG A 153 12.53 -18.76 7.42
CA ARG A 153 12.11 -19.98 6.71
C ARG A 153 10.86 -19.73 5.87
N ALA A 154 9.84 -19.09 6.45
CA ALA A 154 8.63 -18.75 5.72
C ALA A 154 8.92 -17.85 4.51
N ALA A 155 9.82 -16.86 4.64
CA ALA A 155 10.23 -16.02 3.52
C ALA A 155 10.91 -16.84 2.41
N ALA A 156 11.85 -17.72 2.76
CA ALA A 156 12.53 -18.60 1.83
C ALA A 156 11.57 -19.53 1.10
N GLU A 157 10.70 -20.25 1.83
CA GLU A 157 9.72 -21.19 1.29
C GLU A 157 8.70 -20.56 0.33
N THR A 158 8.54 -19.24 0.37
CA THR A 158 7.62 -18.53 -0.53
C THR A 158 8.24 -18.15 -1.87
N MET A 159 9.55 -18.35 -2.05
CA MET A 159 10.27 -18.09 -3.29
C MET A 159 10.44 -19.38 -4.09
N ARG A 160 10.66 -19.24 -5.40
CA ARG A 160 11.00 -20.41 -6.22
C ARG A 160 12.45 -20.78 -5.94
N ASP A 161 12.65 -22.00 -5.45
CA ASP A 161 13.91 -22.59 -5.07
C ASP A 161 15.01 -22.44 -6.15
N ASN A 162 16.21 -22.14 -5.69
CA ASN A 162 17.41 -22.09 -6.50
C ASN A 162 18.39 -23.19 -6.02
N PRO A 163 18.60 -24.27 -6.80
CA PRO A 163 19.46 -25.37 -6.39
C PRO A 163 20.91 -24.97 -6.04
N SER A 164 21.33 -23.77 -6.41
CA SER A 164 22.68 -23.23 -6.15
C SER A 164 22.74 -22.29 -4.94
N LEU A 165 21.63 -22.11 -4.21
CA LEU A 165 21.51 -21.13 -3.14
C LEU A 165 20.71 -21.72 -1.97
N ASP A 166 21.23 -21.59 -0.76
CA ASP A 166 20.44 -21.79 0.45
C ASP A 166 19.76 -20.45 0.79
N GLU A 167 18.48 -20.30 0.44
CA GLU A 167 17.75 -19.05 0.59
C GLU A 167 17.66 -18.62 2.05
N ALA A 168 17.43 -19.55 2.96
CA ALA A 168 17.28 -19.25 4.39
C ALA A 168 18.60 -18.75 5.00
N ALA A 169 19.71 -19.39 4.66
CA ALA A 169 21.03 -18.93 5.06
C ALA A 169 21.35 -17.57 4.41
N ALA A 170 21.11 -17.45 3.10
CA ALA A 170 21.37 -16.22 2.35
C ALA A 170 20.63 -15.02 2.94
N ILE A 171 19.32 -15.13 3.28
CA ILE A 171 18.53 -14.03 3.88
C ILE A 171 19.20 -13.48 5.15
N THR A 172 19.80 -14.34 5.97
CA THR A 172 20.47 -13.90 7.20
C THR A 172 21.84 -13.27 6.97
N GLU A 173 22.47 -13.55 5.82
CA GLU A 173 23.83 -13.11 5.46
C GLU A 173 23.87 -11.92 4.50
N LEU A 174 22.73 -11.54 3.90
CA LEU A 174 22.67 -10.38 3.00
C LEU A 174 23.30 -9.13 3.62
N GLY A 175 24.12 -8.46 2.83
CA GLY A 175 24.71 -7.18 3.18
C GLY A 175 23.79 -5.99 2.91
N VAL A 176 24.30 -4.80 3.21
CA VAL A 176 23.60 -3.55 2.89
C VAL A 176 23.47 -3.41 1.37
N GLY A 177 22.25 -3.16 0.88
CA GLY A 177 21.97 -3.04 -0.55
C GLY A 177 21.85 -4.37 -1.28
N GLU A 178 21.93 -5.51 -0.59
CA GLU A 178 21.65 -6.81 -1.18
C GLU A 178 20.21 -7.26 -0.93
N ALA A 179 19.68 -8.04 -1.84
CA ALA A 179 18.36 -8.67 -1.71
C ALA A 179 18.32 -10.01 -2.45
N LEU A 180 17.41 -10.88 -2.01
CA LEU A 180 16.92 -11.98 -2.84
C LEU A 180 15.74 -11.47 -3.66
N VAL A 181 15.76 -11.74 -4.96
CA VAL A 181 14.75 -11.27 -5.91
C VAL A 181 14.18 -12.45 -6.67
N SER A 182 12.86 -12.55 -6.70
CA SER A 182 12.12 -13.49 -7.53
C SER A 182 11.00 -12.71 -8.23
N CYS A 183 11.08 -12.58 -9.55
CA CYS A 183 10.08 -11.90 -10.36
C CYS A 183 9.35 -12.91 -11.25
N LEU A 184 8.12 -12.59 -11.62
CA LEU A 184 7.35 -13.36 -12.59
C LEU A 184 8.00 -13.26 -13.99
N ASP A 185 8.01 -14.37 -14.71
CA ASP A 185 8.34 -14.39 -16.14
C ASP A 185 7.17 -13.88 -16.99
N GLU A 186 7.39 -13.76 -18.31
CA GLU A 186 6.36 -13.30 -19.27
C GLU A 186 5.09 -14.16 -19.27
N LYS A 187 5.16 -15.39 -18.76
CA LYS A 187 4.03 -16.32 -18.63
C LYS A 187 3.38 -16.28 -17.25
N GLY A 188 3.80 -15.33 -16.39
CA GLY A 188 3.28 -15.18 -15.03
C GLY A 188 3.75 -16.27 -14.06
N ARG A 189 4.85 -16.97 -14.34
CA ARG A 189 5.42 -17.98 -13.44
C ARG A 189 6.52 -17.37 -12.59
N PRO A 190 6.62 -17.73 -11.31
CA PRO A 190 7.73 -17.26 -10.47
C PRO A 190 9.08 -17.66 -11.06
N GLY A 191 9.97 -16.70 -11.22
CA GLY A 191 11.35 -16.92 -11.60
C GLY A 191 12.15 -17.55 -10.46
N VAL A 192 13.23 -18.24 -10.79
CA VAL A 192 14.16 -18.76 -9.80
C VAL A 192 14.76 -17.61 -9.01
N VAL A 193 14.79 -17.73 -7.68
CA VAL A 193 15.34 -16.69 -6.82
C VAL A 193 16.81 -16.42 -7.09
N GLN A 194 17.19 -15.16 -7.07
CA GLN A 194 18.58 -14.73 -7.29
C GLN A 194 18.99 -13.71 -6.23
N ARG A 195 20.25 -13.77 -5.81
CA ARG A 195 20.87 -12.72 -5.00
C ARG A 195 21.31 -11.58 -5.90
N ALA A 196 20.91 -10.35 -5.58
CA ALA A 196 21.15 -9.17 -6.39
C ALA A 196 21.53 -7.96 -5.53
N PHE A 197 22.25 -7.02 -6.13
CA PHE A 197 22.45 -5.70 -5.56
C PHE A 197 21.32 -4.78 -5.99
N VAL A 198 20.74 -4.07 -5.03
CA VAL A 198 19.74 -3.03 -5.26
C VAL A 198 20.46 -1.71 -5.48
N VAL A 199 20.14 -1.04 -6.57
CA VAL A 199 20.71 0.27 -6.91
C VAL A 199 20.30 1.27 -5.81
N PRO A 200 21.25 2.06 -5.26
CA PRO A 200 20.93 3.04 -4.25
C PRO A 200 19.99 4.12 -4.79
N PRO A 201 19.08 4.65 -3.95
CA PRO A 201 18.16 5.70 -4.36
C PRO A 201 18.95 6.98 -4.74
N GLN A 202 18.49 7.67 -5.77
CA GLN A 202 19.07 8.97 -6.18
C GLN A 202 18.54 10.15 -5.35
N GLY A 203 17.57 9.88 -4.48
CA GLY A 203 16.97 10.89 -3.62
C GLY A 203 17.82 11.23 -2.40
N GLN A 204 17.48 12.36 -1.77
CA GLN A 204 18.05 12.73 -0.49
C GLN A 204 17.65 11.74 0.60
N ILE A 205 18.62 11.28 1.40
CA ILE A 205 18.35 10.45 2.57
C ILE A 205 17.87 11.35 3.72
N GLY A 206 16.78 10.96 4.38
CA GLY A 206 16.20 11.66 5.52
C GLY A 206 14.94 12.46 5.17
N PRO A 207 14.31 13.07 6.20
CA PRO A 207 13.06 13.79 6.01
C PRO A 207 13.28 15.10 5.25
N ILE A 208 12.26 15.51 4.51
CA ILE A 208 12.19 16.84 3.93
C ILE A 208 11.86 17.88 5.02
N THR A 209 12.25 19.13 4.79
CA THR A 209 11.89 20.23 5.68
C THR A 209 10.41 20.62 5.55
N ASP A 210 9.88 21.29 6.58
CA ASP A 210 8.51 21.82 6.52
C ASP A 210 8.31 22.83 5.37
N ALA A 211 9.33 23.58 5.00
CA ALA A 211 9.29 24.50 3.87
C ALA A 211 9.15 23.74 2.55
N GLN A 212 9.93 22.69 2.34
CA GLN A 212 9.83 21.82 1.17
C GLN A 212 8.46 21.14 1.10
N ARG A 213 7.96 20.63 2.24
CA ARG A 213 6.63 20.03 2.30
C ARG A 213 5.53 21.00 1.90
N ARG A 214 5.54 22.23 2.44
CA ARG A 214 4.58 23.27 2.05
C ARG A 214 4.65 23.60 0.56
N GLN A 215 5.86 23.70 0.01
CA GLN A 215 6.05 23.96 -1.41
C GLN A 215 5.49 22.83 -2.29
N LEU A 216 5.68 21.55 -1.90
CA LEU A 216 5.10 20.41 -2.60
C LEU A 216 3.58 20.47 -2.60
N ILE A 217 2.95 20.78 -1.46
CA ILE A 217 1.50 20.89 -1.34
C ILE A 217 0.98 22.03 -2.24
N GLN A 218 1.62 23.20 -2.19
CA GLN A 218 1.19 24.37 -2.98
C GLN A 218 1.33 24.17 -4.50
N ASN A 219 2.31 23.37 -4.92
CA ASN A 219 2.54 23.05 -6.32
C ASN A 219 1.83 21.77 -6.80
N SER A 220 1.04 21.13 -5.94
CA SER A 220 0.25 19.96 -6.30
C SER A 220 -0.81 20.32 -7.34
N LEU A 221 -1.12 19.39 -8.26
CA LEU A 221 -2.21 19.57 -9.24
C LEU A 221 -3.58 19.68 -8.55
N VAL A 222 -3.71 19.20 -7.32
CA VAL A 222 -4.93 19.26 -6.52
C VAL A 222 -4.88 20.35 -5.43
N ALA A 223 -3.90 21.25 -5.51
CA ALA A 223 -3.80 22.36 -4.57
C ALA A 223 -5.08 23.21 -4.59
N GLY A 224 -5.64 23.49 -3.42
CA GLY A 224 -6.89 24.23 -3.28
C GLY A 224 -8.15 23.39 -3.34
N ALA A 225 -8.07 22.10 -3.74
CA ALA A 225 -9.24 21.23 -3.85
C ALA A 225 -9.72 20.68 -2.50
N TYR A 226 -8.77 20.41 -1.58
CA TYR A 226 -9.06 19.69 -0.33
C TYR A 226 -8.70 20.45 0.95
N GLU A 227 -8.11 21.64 0.86
CA GLU A 227 -7.65 22.41 2.03
C GLU A 227 -8.78 23.11 2.79
N LYS A 228 -9.90 23.35 2.14
CA LYS A 228 -11.06 24.00 2.76
C LYS A 228 -12.19 23.02 2.90
N ALA A 229 -12.65 22.83 4.12
CA ALA A 229 -13.90 22.13 4.36
C ALA A 229 -15.05 22.86 3.65
N VAL A 230 -15.92 22.10 3.03
CA VAL A 230 -17.15 22.59 2.38
C VAL A 230 -18.31 22.07 3.23
N ASP A 231 -19.08 22.98 3.76
CA ASP A 231 -20.33 22.69 4.47
C ASP A 231 -21.48 22.90 3.49
N ARG A 232 -22.01 21.82 2.95
CA ARG A 232 -23.20 21.84 2.08
C ARG A 232 -24.42 21.52 2.91
N GLU A 233 -25.54 22.13 2.57
CA GLU A 233 -26.83 21.82 3.18
C GLU A 233 -27.09 20.32 3.05
N SER A 234 -27.19 19.64 4.18
CA SER A 234 -27.43 18.20 4.24
C SER A 234 -28.86 17.85 3.86
N ALA A 235 -29.08 16.62 3.39
CA ALA A 235 -30.46 16.15 3.14
C ALA A 235 -31.34 16.24 4.38
N TYR A 236 -30.79 16.12 5.59
CA TYR A 236 -31.50 16.28 6.85
C TYR A 236 -31.95 17.72 7.06
N GLU A 237 -31.13 18.71 6.77
CA GLU A 237 -31.46 20.12 6.87
C GLU A 237 -32.54 20.52 5.87
N ILE A 238 -32.40 20.06 4.62
CA ILE A 238 -33.41 20.28 3.56
C ILE A 238 -34.76 19.67 3.93
N LEU A 239 -34.78 18.47 4.54
CA LEU A 239 -36.05 17.82 4.95
C LEU A 239 -36.65 18.38 6.22
N LYS A 240 -35.87 19.12 7.01
CA LYS A 240 -36.33 19.73 8.27
C LYS A 240 -36.82 21.18 8.09
N ALA A 241 -36.43 21.83 6.99
CA ALA A 241 -36.92 23.15 6.60
C ALA A 241 -38.30 23.05 5.96
#